data_3adaa95a30a6ed0739708a4a5dabe7b8
#
_entry.id   3adaa95a30a6ed0739708a4a5dabe7b8
#
_cell.length_a   1.000
_cell.length_b   1.000
_cell.length_c   1.000
_cell.angle_alpha   90.00
_cell.angle_beta   90.00
_cell.angle_gamma   90.00
#
_symmetry.space_group_name_H-M   'P 1'
#
loop_
_entity.id
_entity.type
_entity.pdbx_description
1 polymer ?
#
loop_
_entity_poly.entity_id
_entity_poly.type
_entity_poly.pdbx_seq_one_letter_code
_entity_poly.pdbx_strand_id
1 'polypeptide(L)'
;MTGKMLAALAATMTLALPVAASTGSNAMDVVVDGRAGTETRSVTVSLADLNLTSTHGARLADSRITRAAKQVCGWLDGSIQQPTREYRACFGDALGDARTDLSHLVQARRQG
;
A
#
# COMPACT_ATOMS: atom_id res chain seq x y z
N MET A 1 -51.41 -31.96 -26.75
CA MET A 1 -50.59 -31.77 -27.22
C MET A 1 -49.67 -30.75 -27.11
N THR A 2 -49.16 -30.03 -26.98
CA THR A 2 -48.14 -29.07 -27.04
C THR A 2 -47.20 -29.15 -25.88
N GLY A 3 -46.16 -29.79 -26.09
CA GLY A 3 -45.08 -29.80 -25.15
C GLY A 3 -44.55 -28.38 -24.93
N LYS A 4 -44.87 -27.86 -23.80
CA LYS A 4 -44.33 -26.56 -23.45
C LYS A 4 -42.93 -26.76 -23.00
N MET A 5 -42.06 -26.54 -23.90
CA MET A 5 -40.66 -26.49 -23.53
C MET A 5 -40.42 -25.22 -22.79
N LEU A 6 -40.45 -25.33 -21.52
CA LEU A 6 -39.94 -24.24 -20.69
C LEU A 6 -38.43 -24.33 -20.71
N ALA A 7 -37.85 -23.63 -21.60
CA ALA A 7 -36.44 -23.44 -21.56
C ALA A 7 -36.14 -22.56 -20.36
N ALA A 8 -35.81 -23.17 -19.28
CA ALA A 8 -35.28 -22.44 -18.15
C ALA A 8 -33.90 -22.00 -18.56
N LEU A 9 -33.84 -20.76 -19.04
CA LEU A 9 -32.56 -20.08 -19.18
C LEU A 9 -32.06 -19.78 -17.80
N ALA A 10 -31.31 -20.70 -17.28
CA ALA A 10 -30.50 -20.42 -16.14
C ALA A 10 -29.42 -19.46 -16.61
N ALA A 11 -29.70 -18.19 -16.45
CA ALA A 11 -28.67 -17.18 -16.59
C ALA A 11 -27.73 -17.38 -15.42
N THR A 12 -26.72 -18.19 -15.63
CA THR A 12 -25.63 -18.23 -14.70
C THR A 12 -24.92 -16.89 -14.83
N MET A 13 -25.30 -15.96 -14.00
CA MET A 13 -24.49 -14.80 -13.81
C MET A 13 -23.22 -15.24 -13.09
N THR A 14 -22.23 -15.53 -13.86
CA THR A 14 -20.90 -15.59 -13.32
C THR A 14 -20.56 -14.18 -12.92
N LEU A 15 -20.78 -13.89 -11.67
CA LEU A 15 -20.17 -12.73 -11.07
C LEU A 15 -18.67 -12.96 -11.12
N ALA A 16 -18.08 -12.47 -12.19
CA ALA A 16 -16.66 -12.31 -12.19
C ALA A 16 -16.38 -11.21 -11.16
N LEU A 17 -16.20 -11.65 -9.94
CA LEU A 17 -15.61 -10.78 -8.95
C LEU A 17 -14.28 -10.32 -9.53
N PRO A 18 -14.08 -9.02 -9.68
CA PRO A 18 -12.74 -8.59 -9.94
C PRO A 18 -11.93 -9.12 -8.77
N VAL A 19 -11.13 -10.09 -9.03
CA VAL A 19 -10.09 -10.44 -8.11
C VAL A 19 -9.27 -9.17 -8.06
N ALA A 20 -9.65 -8.27 -7.16
CA ALA A 20 -8.76 -7.21 -6.79
C ALA A 20 -7.46 -7.92 -6.49
N ALA A 21 -6.51 -7.70 -7.35
CA ALA A 21 -5.27 -8.42 -7.25
C ALA A 21 -4.54 -7.92 -6.01
N SER A 22 -5.00 -8.35 -4.90
CA SER A 22 -4.22 -8.39 -3.70
C SER A 22 -3.16 -9.49 -3.83
N THR A 23 -2.96 -9.97 -5.04
CA THR A 23 -1.85 -10.84 -5.34
C THR A 23 -0.58 -10.08 -5.05
N GLY A 24 0.02 -10.37 -3.92
CA GLY A 24 1.23 -9.73 -3.48
C GLY A 24 1.08 -8.78 -2.32
N SER A 25 -0.15 -8.40 -1.89
CA SER A 25 -0.25 -7.71 -0.63
C SER A 25 -0.19 -8.74 0.48
N ASN A 26 1.02 -8.98 0.90
CA ASN A 26 1.28 -9.69 2.11
C ASN A 26 0.80 -8.80 3.26
N ALA A 27 0.25 -9.40 4.32
CA ALA A 27 -0.16 -8.67 5.51
C ALA A 27 0.99 -7.87 6.15
N MET A 28 2.23 -8.09 5.71
CA MET A 28 3.42 -7.42 6.21
C MET A 28 3.93 -6.35 5.25
N ASP A 29 3.13 -5.90 4.31
CA ASP A 29 3.52 -4.86 3.39
C ASP A 29 2.91 -3.52 3.79
N VAL A 30 3.67 -2.46 3.60
CA VAL A 30 3.20 -1.09 3.74
C VAL A 30 3.30 -0.42 2.38
N VAL A 31 2.22 0.18 1.92
CA VAL A 31 2.22 0.95 0.69
C VAL A 31 2.48 2.41 1.04
N VAL A 32 3.55 2.96 0.47
CA VAL A 32 3.91 4.35 0.69
C VAL A 32 3.49 5.15 -0.53
N ASP A 33 2.57 6.07 -0.33
CA ASP A 33 2.01 6.91 -1.40
C ASP A 33 2.56 8.33 -1.32
N GLY A 34 3.05 8.83 -2.43
CA GLY A 34 3.44 10.23 -2.56
C GLY A 34 2.50 10.94 -3.52
N ARG A 35 1.95 12.07 -3.11
CA ARG A 35 0.99 12.86 -3.89
C ARG A 35 1.52 14.24 -4.20
N ALA A 36 1.35 14.64 -5.46
CA ALA A 36 1.65 16.00 -5.89
C ALA A 36 0.56 16.40 -6.90
N GLY A 37 -0.32 17.31 -6.50
CA GLY A 37 -1.46 17.70 -7.33
C GLY A 37 -2.38 16.53 -7.57
N THR A 38 -2.56 16.15 -8.84
CA THR A 38 -3.38 15.02 -9.23
C THR A 38 -2.57 13.73 -9.41
N GLU A 39 -1.24 13.80 -9.33
CA GLU A 39 -0.40 12.63 -9.49
C GLU A 39 -0.13 11.94 -8.17
N THR A 40 -0.13 10.63 -8.21
CA THR A 40 0.22 9.80 -7.06
C THR A 40 1.22 8.74 -7.50
N ARG A 41 2.30 8.60 -6.74
CA ARG A 41 3.27 7.52 -6.92
C ARG A 41 3.28 6.65 -5.67
N SER A 42 3.42 5.35 -5.86
CA SER A 42 3.34 4.40 -4.76
C SER A 42 4.51 3.43 -4.82
N VAL A 43 5.02 3.07 -3.65
CA VAL A 43 6.04 2.03 -3.47
C VAL A 43 5.55 1.08 -2.39
N THR A 44 5.57 -0.21 -2.68
CA THR A 44 5.24 -1.23 -1.69
C THR A 44 6.51 -1.65 -0.96
N VAL A 45 6.49 -1.56 0.35
CA VAL A 45 7.61 -1.90 1.22
C VAL A 45 7.28 -3.19 1.94
N SER A 46 8.04 -4.26 1.67
CA SER A 46 7.87 -5.51 2.37
C SER A 46 8.59 -5.48 3.70
N LEU A 47 7.91 -5.89 4.75
CA LEU A 47 8.45 -5.98 6.10
C LEU A 47 8.42 -7.42 6.63
N ALA A 48 8.17 -8.39 5.74
CA ALA A 48 7.96 -9.79 6.11
C ALA A 48 9.21 -10.43 6.75
N ASP A 49 10.40 -9.93 6.41
CA ASP A 49 11.66 -10.43 6.95
C ASP A 49 12.04 -9.82 8.30
N LEU A 50 11.24 -8.89 8.81
CA LEU A 50 11.56 -8.16 10.03
C LEU A 50 10.73 -8.64 11.21
N ASN A 51 11.34 -8.64 12.38
CA ASN A 51 10.60 -8.84 13.63
C ASN A 51 10.14 -7.48 14.15
N LEU A 52 8.88 -7.15 13.86
CA LEU A 52 8.32 -5.84 14.21
C LEU A 52 8.08 -5.66 15.71
N THR A 53 8.14 -6.74 16.49
CA THR A 53 8.01 -6.64 17.95
C THR A 53 9.33 -6.28 18.62
N SER A 54 10.45 -6.37 17.91
CA SER A 54 11.75 -5.95 18.42
C SER A 54 12.01 -4.50 18.07
N THR A 55 12.80 -3.80 18.89
CA THR A 55 13.22 -2.45 18.63
C THR A 55 14.03 -2.36 17.35
N HIS A 56 14.92 -3.31 17.14
CA HIS A 56 15.76 -3.35 15.94
C HIS A 56 14.92 -3.52 14.68
N GLY A 57 13.99 -4.46 14.68
CA GLY A 57 13.11 -4.69 13.52
C GLY A 57 12.23 -3.48 13.23
N ALA A 58 11.70 -2.83 14.26
CA ALA A 58 10.89 -1.62 14.10
C ALA A 58 11.69 -0.46 13.51
N ARG A 59 12.96 -0.32 13.90
CA ARG A 59 13.85 0.72 13.32
C ARG A 59 14.15 0.45 11.86
N LEU A 60 14.40 -0.80 11.50
CA LEU A 60 14.63 -1.16 10.10
C LEU A 60 13.39 -0.91 9.26
N ALA A 61 12.21 -1.21 9.79
CA ALA A 61 10.94 -0.94 9.12
C ALA A 61 10.78 0.56 8.86
N ASP A 62 11.01 1.38 9.87
CA ASP A 62 10.92 2.84 9.73
C ASP A 62 11.92 3.37 8.72
N SER A 63 13.13 2.83 8.69
CA SER A 63 14.17 3.19 7.73
C SER A 63 13.74 2.88 6.30
N ARG A 64 13.15 1.70 6.07
CA ARG A 64 12.64 1.31 4.75
C ARG A 64 11.51 2.23 4.29
N ILE A 65 10.59 2.55 5.20
CA ILE A 65 9.47 3.45 4.93
C ILE A 65 9.97 4.86 4.61
N THR A 66 10.95 5.36 5.36
CA THR A 66 11.55 6.67 5.11
C THR A 66 12.17 6.73 3.73
N ARG A 67 12.89 5.68 3.34
CA ARG A 67 13.50 5.61 2.01
C ARG A 67 12.44 5.59 0.92
N ALA A 68 11.38 4.83 1.11
CA ALA A 68 10.27 4.77 0.15
C ALA A 68 9.58 6.12 0.02
N ALA A 69 9.37 6.84 1.12
CA ALA A 69 8.78 8.18 1.10
C ALA A 69 9.65 9.15 0.29
N LYS A 70 10.97 9.05 0.42
CA LYS A 70 11.89 9.85 -0.41
C LYS A 70 11.76 9.48 -1.90
N GLN A 71 11.61 8.21 -2.21
CA GLN A 71 11.47 7.75 -3.59
C GLN A 71 10.18 8.27 -4.23
N VAL A 72 9.05 8.17 -3.52
CA VAL A 72 7.77 8.58 -4.09
C VAL A 72 7.62 10.10 -4.19
N CYS A 73 8.39 10.87 -3.44
CA CYS A 73 8.34 12.32 -3.46
C CYS A 73 9.53 12.97 -4.18
N GLY A 74 10.63 12.24 -4.36
CA GLY A 74 11.86 12.80 -4.94
C GLY A 74 11.77 13.20 -6.41
N TRP A 75 10.70 12.80 -7.10
CA TRP A 75 10.49 13.17 -8.50
C TRP A 75 9.99 14.61 -8.67
N LEU A 76 9.62 15.25 -7.57
CA LEU A 76 8.99 16.58 -7.64
C LEU A 76 9.96 17.70 -8.02
N ASP A 77 11.22 17.56 -7.72
CA ASP A 77 12.19 18.63 -7.97
C ASP A 77 13.43 18.18 -8.74
N GLY A 78 13.58 16.90 -8.99
CA GLY A 78 14.73 16.37 -9.73
C GLY A 78 16.10 16.56 -9.04
N SER A 79 16.14 17.19 -7.87
CA SER A 79 17.36 17.42 -7.13
C SER A 79 17.11 17.29 -5.64
N ILE A 80 17.87 16.44 -4.99
CA ILE A 80 17.72 16.16 -3.56
C ILE A 80 18.48 17.19 -2.71
N GLN A 81 19.25 18.07 -3.33
CA GLN A 81 20.15 18.95 -2.59
C GLN A 81 19.44 20.09 -1.86
N GLN A 82 18.28 20.54 -2.38
CA GLN A 82 17.47 21.55 -1.72
C GLN A 82 16.01 21.16 -1.84
N PRO A 83 15.44 20.52 -0.82
CA PRO A 83 14.05 20.07 -0.90
C PRO A 83 13.11 21.28 -0.99
N THR A 84 12.26 21.26 -2.02
CA THR A 84 11.23 22.28 -2.21
C THR A 84 10.13 22.15 -1.15
N ARG A 85 9.26 23.15 -1.08
CA ARG A 85 8.09 23.08 -0.21
C ARG A 85 7.20 21.90 -0.58
N GLU A 86 7.02 21.68 -1.87
CA GLU A 86 6.21 20.57 -2.39
C GLU A 86 6.79 19.22 -2.00
N TYR A 87 8.11 19.07 -2.09
CA TYR A 87 8.78 17.85 -1.65
C TYR A 87 8.56 17.61 -0.15
N ARG A 88 8.72 18.64 0.67
CA ARG A 88 8.55 18.50 2.12
C ARG A 88 7.13 18.13 2.50
N ALA A 89 6.13 18.72 1.82
CA ALA A 89 4.73 18.37 2.05
C ALA A 89 4.46 16.93 1.66
N CYS A 90 4.92 16.52 0.46
CA CYS A 90 4.78 15.14 -0.01
C CYS A 90 5.45 14.16 0.95
N PHE A 91 6.70 14.42 1.31
CA PHE A 91 7.48 13.55 2.18
C PHE A 91 6.84 13.42 3.57
N GLY A 92 6.40 14.53 4.15
CA GLY A 92 5.76 14.53 5.46
C GLY A 92 4.46 13.72 5.46
N ASP A 93 3.62 13.91 4.46
CA ASP A 93 2.36 13.18 4.34
C ASP A 93 2.61 11.69 4.07
N ALA A 94 3.48 11.36 3.14
CA ALA A 94 3.80 9.99 2.78
C ALA A 94 4.38 9.24 3.99
N LEU A 95 5.31 9.86 4.70
CA LEU A 95 5.94 9.25 5.86
C LEU A 95 4.97 9.10 7.02
N GLY A 96 4.16 10.14 7.28
CA GLY A 96 3.17 10.10 8.36
C GLY A 96 2.15 9.00 8.16
N ASP A 97 1.59 8.89 6.95
CA ASP A 97 0.62 7.85 6.63
C ASP A 97 1.24 6.45 6.74
N ALA A 98 2.44 6.29 6.22
CA ALA A 98 3.14 4.99 6.27
C ALA A 98 3.50 4.59 7.69
N ARG A 99 3.87 5.54 8.54
CA ARG A 99 4.14 5.26 9.95
C ARG A 99 2.88 4.86 10.71
N THR A 100 1.73 5.43 10.36
CA THR A 100 0.46 5.02 10.93
C THR A 100 0.16 3.57 10.57
N ASP A 101 0.36 3.18 9.31
CA ASP A 101 0.17 1.82 8.86
C ASP A 101 1.14 0.86 9.56
N LEU A 102 2.39 1.27 9.70
CA LEU A 102 3.40 0.49 10.43
C LEU A 102 2.98 0.27 11.88
N SER A 103 2.45 1.30 12.53
CA SER A 103 1.97 1.21 13.90
C SER A 103 0.87 0.17 14.04
N HIS A 104 -0.07 0.12 13.08
CA HIS A 104 -1.12 -0.89 13.06
C HIS A 104 -0.55 -2.29 12.89
N LEU A 105 0.46 -2.47 12.06
CA LEU A 105 1.10 -3.78 11.88
C LEU A 105 1.83 -4.24 13.14
N VAL A 106 2.52 -3.33 13.81
CA VAL A 106 3.21 -3.64 15.06
C VAL A 106 2.22 -4.09 16.13
N GLN A 107 1.10 -3.37 16.25
CA GLN A 107 0.06 -3.72 17.21
C GLN A 107 -0.57 -5.08 16.88
N ALA A 108 -0.85 -5.34 15.61
CA ALA A 108 -1.40 -6.62 15.18
C ALA A 108 -0.45 -7.78 15.52
N ARG A 109 0.86 -7.57 15.36
CA ARG A 109 1.86 -8.59 15.69
C ARG A 109 1.94 -8.85 17.19
N ARG A 110 1.76 -7.82 18.02
CA ARG A 110 1.79 -7.99 19.47
C ARG A 110 0.56 -8.71 20.00
N GLN A 111 -0.55 -8.65 19.28
CA GLN A 111 -1.80 -9.30 19.67
C GLN A 111 -1.94 -10.72 19.13
N GLY A 112 -1.11 -11.08 18.14
CA GLY A 112 -1.23 -12.36 17.45
C GLY A 112 -0.27 -13.46 17.87
#